data_ddc31acc787b72c56bff9e849e32f5c0
#
_entry.id   ddc31acc787b72c56bff9e849e32f5c0
#
_cell.length_a   1.000
_cell.length_b   1.000
_cell.length_c   1.000
_cell.angle_alpha   90.00
_cell.angle_beta   90.00
_cell.angle_gamma   90.00
#
_symmetry.space_group_name_H-M   'P 1'
#
loop_
_entity.id
_entity.type
_entity.pdbx_description
1 polymer ?
#
loop_
_entity_poly.entity_id
_entity_poly.type
_entity_poly.pdbx_seq_one_letter_code
_entity_poly.pdbx_strand_id
1 'polypeptide(L)'
;MKSVALARRGTILLALLATGLAVETCRGRGSSAASIEVPAGIDQSEWTRLLTAYVDDRGLVDYARWKASEPDRAALRNYLSRFGAAPSLPAQKADKGAALVNAYNAFTIAWVLENYPVESIQDPRGSFTAARQRIGGRDVSLEDLKNGTLRKEFGFLMHSALVGAARSCPPLAREAYRADRFVSQTSYAMLRWLARDDLNHFDLAERRAEISPIFRWHAEDFEKEKGGLRGVLSIYSPDAFRSFVTEETCRIGYKAYDWGLNDQGARGRGYRRSLWYRMKERLGI
;
A
#
# COMPACT_ATOMS: atom_id res chain seq x y z
N MET A 1 88.43 12.04 -39.30
CA MET A 1 87.28 12.50 -40.05
C MET A 1 86.07 11.72 -39.54
N LYS A 2 85.04 12.40 -39.10
CA LYS A 2 83.72 11.91 -38.73
C LYS A 2 83.62 11.15 -37.39
N SER A 3 83.32 11.91 -36.37
CA SER A 3 82.88 11.58 -35.05
C SER A 3 81.49 10.90 -35.08
N VAL A 4 81.28 9.82 -34.35
CA VAL A 4 79.98 9.24 -34.10
C VAL A 4 79.70 9.37 -32.62
N ALA A 5 78.70 10.18 -32.26
CA ALA A 5 78.25 10.39 -30.93
C ALA A 5 77.38 9.24 -30.41
N LEU A 6 77.70 8.75 -29.21
CA LEU A 6 77.01 7.69 -28.51
C LEU A 6 75.88 8.29 -27.65
N ALA A 7 74.64 8.08 -28.03
CA ALA A 7 73.48 8.54 -27.24
C ALA A 7 73.26 7.58 -26.05
N ARG A 8 73.35 8.12 -24.84
CA ARG A 8 72.92 7.44 -23.57
C ARG A 8 71.40 7.39 -23.48
N ARG A 9 70.85 6.21 -23.43
CA ARG A 9 69.45 5.96 -23.10
C ARG A 9 69.28 6.03 -21.57
N GLY A 10 68.62 7.08 -21.08
CA GLY A 10 68.19 7.18 -19.69
C GLY A 10 66.89 6.38 -19.51
N THR A 11 66.94 5.37 -18.65
CA THR A 11 65.77 4.61 -18.24
C THR A 11 65.03 5.39 -17.15
N ILE A 12 63.88 5.90 -17.50
CA ILE A 12 62.97 6.53 -16.49
C ILE A 12 62.12 5.41 -15.88
N LEU A 13 62.36 5.17 -14.61
CA LEU A 13 61.56 4.26 -13.80
C LEU A 13 60.29 4.97 -13.40
N LEU A 14 59.15 4.62 -14.03
CA LEU A 14 57.83 5.17 -13.63
C LEU A 14 57.31 4.36 -12.45
N ALA A 15 57.36 4.93 -11.28
CA ALA A 15 56.70 4.37 -10.09
C ALA A 15 55.19 4.58 -10.18
N LEU A 16 54.44 3.53 -10.48
CA LEU A 16 53.00 3.48 -10.41
C LEU A 16 52.59 3.38 -8.94
N LEU A 17 52.20 4.51 -8.35
CA LEU A 17 51.45 4.55 -7.09
C LEU A 17 50.03 4.05 -7.37
N ALA A 18 49.79 2.80 -7.06
CA ALA A 18 48.42 2.24 -7.01
C ALA A 18 47.69 2.80 -5.79
N THR A 19 47.00 3.93 -5.95
CA THR A 19 45.97 4.36 -4.98
C THR A 19 44.77 3.44 -5.17
N GLY A 20 44.67 2.46 -4.28
CA GLY A 20 43.48 1.63 -4.16
C GLY A 20 42.30 2.47 -3.71
N LEU A 21 41.51 2.97 -4.67
CA LEU A 21 40.13 3.42 -4.42
C LEU A 21 39.33 2.17 -4.08
N ALA A 22 39.12 1.93 -2.80
CA ALA A 22 38.09 1.02 -2.34
C ALA A 22 36.74 1.58 -2.82
N VAL A 23 36.25 1.03 -3.92
CA VAL A 23 34.86 1.19 -4.32
C VAL A 23 34.05 0.43 -3.26
N GLU A 24 33.63 1.13 -2.21
CA GLU A 24 32.56 0.65 -1.37
C GLU A 24 31.32 0.52 -2.28
N THR A 25 31.12 -0.69 -2.80
CA THR A 25 29.82 -1.08 -3.34
C THR A 25 28.83 -0.94 -2.20
N CYS A 26 28.06 0.17 -2.20
CA CYS A 26 26.80 0.25 -1.51
C CYS A 26 25.89 -0.85 -2.08
N ARG A 27 26.12 -2.08 -1.63
CA ARG A 27 25.09 -3.10 -1.65
C ARG A 27 23.96 -2.51 -0.82
N GLY A 28 22.92 -2.06 -1.49
CA GLY A 28 21.65 -1.76 -0.86
C GLY A 28 21.34 -2.96 0.03
N ARG A 29 21.54 -2.79 1.35
CA ARG A 29 20.99 -3.70 2.34
C ARG A 29 19.51 -3.68 2.06
N GLY A 30 19.00 -4.73 1.41
CA GLY A 30 17.62 -5.12 1.54
C GLY A 30 17.41 -5.33 3.03
N SER A 31 17.03 -4.25 3.70
CA SER A 31 16.63 -4.28 5.10
C SER A 31 15.40 -5.18 5.10
N SER A 32 15.58 -6.43 5.51
CA SER A 32 14.49 -7.19 6.13
C SER A 32 14.14 -6.39 7.38
N ALA A 33 13.36 -5.33 7.21
CA ALA A 33 12.88 -4.54 8.32
C ALA A 33 12.19 -5.53 9.26
N ALA A 34 12.66 -5.61 10.50
CA ALA A 34 12.04 -6.45 11.50
C ALA A 34 10.54 -6.13 11.54
N SER A 35 9.71 -7.16 11.71
CA SER A 35 8.26 -7.01 11.83
C SER A 35 7.89 -5.89 12.80
N ILE A 36 6.87 -5.13 12.45
CA ILE A 36 6.35 -4.05 13.30
C ILE A 36 5.46 -4.67 14.36
N GLU A 37 5.80 -4.46 15.64
CA GLU A 37 5.02 -4.92 16.77
C GLU A 37 4.16 -3.77 17.32
N VAL A 38 2.99 -4.11 17.89
CA VAL A 38 2.08 -3.16 18.53
C VAL A 38 1.63 -3.69 19.90
N PRO A 39 1.20 -2.81 20.83
CA PRO A 39 0.60 -3.23 22.07
C PRO A 39 -0.62 -4.11 21.85
N ALA A 40 -0.80 -5.12 22.71
CA ALA A 40 -2.01 -5.93 22.73
C ALA A 40 -3.21 -5.12 23.22
N GLY A 41 -4.41 -5.44 22.71
CA GLY A 41 -5.67 -4.93 23.22
C GLY A 41 -5.91 -3.43 22.98
N ILE A 42 -5.39 -2.85 21.90
CA ILE A 42 -5.71 -1.46 21.52
C ILE A 42 -7.22 -1.36 21.31
N ASP A 43 -7.88 -0.50 22.08
CA ASP A 43 -9.31 -0.24 21.94
C ASP A 43 -9.62 0.44 20.58
N GLN A 44 -10.47 -0.22 19.78
CA GLN A 44 -10.85 0.18 18.44
C GLN A 44 -12.19 0.94 18.38
N SER A 45 -12.82 1.19 19.51
CA SER A 45 -14.17 1.78 19.59
C SER A 45 -14.23 3.18 18.96
N GLU A 46 -13.26 4.02 19.29
CA GLU A 46 -13.18 5.38 18.78
C GLU A 46 -12.92 5.40 17.27
N TRP A 47 -12.09 4.47 16.76
CA TRP A 47 -11.86 4.34 15.33
C TRP A 47 -13.14 3.89 14.59
N THR A 48 -13.89 2.94 15.15
CA THR A 48 -15.20 2.55 14.63
C THR A 48 -16.17 3.73 14.60
N ARG A 49 -16.25 4.52 15.69
CA ARG A 49 -17.10 5.72 15.75
C ARG A 49 -16.78 6.70 14.61
N LEU A 50 -15.48 6.99 14.40
CA LEU A 50 -15.02 7.89 13.36
C LEU A 50 -15.33 7.34 11.95
N LEU A 51 -15.07 6.06 11.70
CA LEU A 51 -15.41 5.42 10.43
C LEU A 51 -16.92 5.49 10.15
N THR A 52 -17.75 5.15 11.14
CA THR A 52 -19.21 5.20 11.01
C THR A 52 -19.71 6.62 10.69
N ALA A 53 -19.08 7.64 11.29
CA ALA A 53 -19.46 9.03 11.11
C ALA A 53 -19.09 9.59 9.72
N TYR A 54 -17.96 9.17 9.15
CA TYR A 54 -17.37 9.83 7.99
C TYR A 54 -17.24 8.96 6.74
N VAL A 55 -17.48 7.66 6.82
CA VAL A 55 -17.38 6.74 5.68
C VAL A 55 -18.77 6.30 5.24
N ASP A 56 -19.06 6.40 3.94
CA ASP A 56 -20.32 5.95 3.36
C ASP A 56 -20.32 4.45 3.02
N ASP A 57 -21.44 3.91 2.55
CA ASP A 57 -21.58 2.50 2.20
C ASP A 57 -20.72 2.09 1.00
N ARG A 58 -20.27 3.06 0.21
CA ARG A 58 -19.34 2.86 -0.89
C ARG A 58 -17.86 2.84 -0.44
N GLY A 59 -17.58 3.17 0.82
CA GLY A 59 -16.23 3.30 1.37
C GLY A 59 -15.54 4.60 1.00
N LEU A 60 -16.32 5.64 0.60
CA LEU A 60 -15.83 6.99 0.37
C LEU A 60 -15.86 7.79 1.67
N VAL A 61 -14.96 8.76 1.80
CA VAL A 61 -14.75 9.53 3.04
C VAL A 61 -15.24 10.96 2.87
N ASP A 62 -16.00 11.47 3.83
CA ASP A 62 -16.36 12.89 3.92
C ASP A 62 -15.22 13.69 4.56
N TYR A 63 -14.15 13.90 3.79
CA TYR A 63 -12.98 14.62 4.26
C TYR A 63 -13.27 16.08 4.63
N ALA A 64 -14.17 16.74 3.91
CA ALA A 64 -14.53 18.13 4.17
C ALA A 64 -15.14 18.29 5.57
N ARG A 65 -16.14 17.47 5.90
CA ARG A 65 -16.80 17.47 7.20
C ARG A 65 -15.87 17.02 8.32
N TRP A 66 -15.03 16.00 8.08
CA TRP A 66 -14.04 15.55 9.07
C TRP A 66 -12.98 16.61 9.35
N LYS A 67 -12.46 17.28 8.30
CA LYS A 67 -11.51 18.38 8.44
C LYS A 67 -12.05 19.55 9.23
N ALA A 68 -13.35 19.83 9.11
CA ALA A 68 -14.02 20.91 9.85
C ALA A 68 -14.25 20.58 11.34
N SER A 69 -14.28 19.30 11.73
CA SER A 69 -14.49 18.86 13.10
C SER A 69 -13.18 18.77 13.88
N GLU A 70 -12.85 19.80 14.68
CA GLU A 70 -11.66 19.73 15.55
C GLU A 70 -11.75 18.63 16.60
N PRO A 71 -12.91 18.37 17.26
CA PRO A 71 -13.03 17.25 18.20
C PRO A 71 -12.70 15.91 17.57
N ASP A 72 -13.16 15.63 16.34
CA ASP A 72 -12.93 14.35 15.68
C ASP A 72 -11.51 14.22 15.11
N ARG A 73 -10.88 15.34 14.73
CA ARG A 73 -9.45 15.34 14.42
C ARG A 73 -8.59 15.06 15.66
N ALA A 74 -8.96 15.63 16.80
CA ALA A 74 -8.30 15.35 18.08
C ALA A 74 -8.50 13.88 18.50
N ALA A 75 -9.70 13.34 18.34
CA ALA A 75 -10.01 11.93 18.59
C ALA A 75 -9.15 11.00 17.72
N LEU A 76 -8.99 11.32 16.43
CA LEU A 76 -8.13 10.55 15.52
C LEU A 76 -6.66 10.61 15.98
N ARG A 77 -6.14 11.80 16.34
CA ARG A 77 -4.76 11.91 16.88
C ARG A 77 -4.58 11.09 18.15
N ASN A 78 -5.53 11.15 19.08
CA ASN A 78 -5.51 10.39 20.33
C ASN A 78 -5.57 8.88 20.07
N TYR A 79 -6.37 8.43 19.10
CA TYR A 79 -6.39 7.04 18.69
C TYR A 79 -5.03 6.60 18.13
N LEU A 80 -4.45 7.38 17.23
CA LEU A 80 -3.15 7.06 16.60
C LEU A 80 -1.99 7.05 17.60
N SER A 81 -2.03 7.87 18.66
CA SER A 81 -0.98 7.89 19.68
C SER A 81 -0.84 6.56 20.44
N ARG A 82 -1.90 5.73 20.48
CA ARG A 82 -1.89 4.41 21.14
C ARG A 82 -0.94 3.41 20.49
N PHE A 83 -0.58 3.63 19.23
CA PHE A 83 0.35 2.76 18.49
C PHE A 83 1.83 3.14 18.72
N GLY A 84 2.11 4.31 19.28
CA GLY A 84 3.43 4.92 19.25
C GLY A 84 4.48 4.24 20.14
N ALA A 85 4.09 3.68 21.27
CA ALA A 85 5.02 3.08 22.21
C ALA A 85 5.51 1.68 21.76
N ALA A 86 6.75 1.35 22.12
CA ALA A 86 7.21 -0.03 22.02
C ALA A 86 6.40 -0.90 22.99
N PRO A 87 5.84 -2.04 22.54
CA PRO A 87 4.99 -2.85 23.41
C PRO A 87 5.80 -3.60 24.45
N SER A 88 5.40 -3.52 25.72
CA SER A 88 5.87 -4.44 26.77
C SER A 88 5.24 -5.82 26.63
N LEU A 89 3.99 -5.87 26.12
CA LEU A 89 3.28 -7.09 25.75
C LEU A 89 2.82 -6.95 24.27
N PRO A 90 3.51 -7.62 23.32
CA PRO A 90 3.12 -7.59 21.92
C PRO A 90 1.77 -8.27 21.68
N ALA A 91 1.01 -7.73 20.72
CA ALA A 91 -0.26 -8.30 20.29
C ALA A 91 -0.07 -9.68 19.65
N GLN A 92 -0.99 -10.60 19.88
CA GLN A 92 -1.07 -11.89 19.20
C GLN A 92 -1.45 -11.70 17.71
N LYS A 93 -1.20 -12.70 16.88
CA LYS A 93 -1.29 -12.59 15.41
C LYS A 93 -2.57 -11.89 14.91
N ALA A 94 -3.75 -12.30 15.36
CA ALA A 94 -5.01 -11.71 14.90
C ALA A 94 -5.22 -10.28 15.43
N ASP A 95 -4.87 -10.03 16.69
CA ASP A 95 -4.92 -8.68 17.31
C ASP A 95 -3.92 -7.74 16.62
N LYS A 96 -2.69 -8.19 16.40
CA LYS A 96 -1.67 -7.47 15.63
C LYS A 96 -2.16 -7.11 14.23
N GLY A 97 -2.73 -8.08 13.50
CA GLY A 97 -3.25 -7.86 12.15
C GLY A 97 -4.35 -6.81 12.12
N ALA A 98 -5.34 -6.94 13.01
CA ALA A 98 -6.44 -5.98 13.13
C ALA A 98 -5.91 -4.58 13.50
N ALA A 99 -5.06 -4.48 14.52
CA ALA A 99 -4.48 -3.23 14.96
C ALA A 99 -3.66 -2.54 13.85
N LEU A 100 -2.81 -3.27 13.13
CA LEU A 100 -1.96 -2.70 12.08
C LEU A 100 -2.75 -2.30 10.82
N VAL A 101 -3.81 -3.04 10.45
CA VAL A 101 -4.72 -2.63 9.35
C VAL A 101 -5.44 -1.34 9.73
N ASN A 102 -5.95 -1.26 10.95
CA ASN A 102 -6.60 -0.03 11.44
C ASN A 102 -5.62 1.14 11.49
N ALA A 103 -4.40 0.93 11.98
CA ALA A 103 -3.34 1.95 11.99
C ALA A 103 -3.03 2.45 10.58
N TYR A 104 -2.83 1.56 9.61
CA TYR A 104 -2.58 1.95 8.22
C TYR A 104 -3.68 2.86 7.67
N ASN A 105 -4.94 2.44 7.82
CA ASN A 105 -6.08 3.20 7.31
C ASN A 105 -6.25 4.54 8.05
N ALA A 106 -6.06 4.56 9.37
CA ALA A 106 -6.16 5.78 10.19
C ALA A 106 -5.03 6.78 9.89
N PHE A 107 -3.78 6.33 9.74
CA PHE A 107 -2.66 7.17 9.33
C PHE A 107 -2.83 7.71 7.91
N THR A 108 -3.36 6.90 6.99
CA THR A 108 -3.70 7.34 5.63
C THR A 108 -4.71 8.49 5.65
N ILE A 109 -5.79 8.35 6.44
CA ILE A 109 -6.80 9.41 6.58
C ILE A 109 -6.21 10.65 7.27
N ALA A 110 -5.45 10.47 8.34
CA ALA A 110 -4.81 11.58 9.04
C ALA A 110 -3.93 12.39 8.08
N TRP A 111 -3.14 11.72 7.24
CA TRP A 111 -2.32 12.37 6.23
C TRP A 111 -3.15 13.17 5.21
N VAL A 112 -4.27 12.61 4.74
CA VAL A 112 -5.17 13.35 3.86
C VAL A 112 -5.74 14.56 4.57
N LEU A 113 -6.23 14.42 5.80
CA LEU A 113 -6.80 15.52 6.59
C LEU A 113 -5.78 16.65 6.86
N GLU A 114 -4.53 16.31 7.10
CA GLU A 114 -3.45 17.32 7.29
C GLU A 114 -3.25 18.15 6.03
N ASN A 115 -3.29 17.54 4.85
CA ASN A 115 -3.02 18.16 3.57
C ASN A 115 -4.29 18.62 2.81
N TYR A 116 -5.48 18.35 3.35
CA TYR A 116 -6.74 18.70 2.71
C TYR A 116 -6.93 20.23 2.63
N PRO A 117 -7.36 20.75 1.45
CA PRO A 117 -7.87 20.06 0.29
C PRO A 117 -6.78 19.63 -0.71
N VAL A 118 -6.78 18.32 -1.07
CA VAL A 118 -5.94 17.75 -2.12
C VAL A 118 -6.80 16.96 -3.10
N GLU A 119 -6.36 16.84 -4.35
CA GLU A 119 -7.06 16.06 -5.38
C GLU A 119 -6.69 14.57 -5.32
N SER A 120 -5.52 14.24 -4.77
CA SER A 120 -4.99 12.89 -4.64
C SER A 120 -4.06 12.78 -3.43
N ILE A 121 -3.99 11.62 -2.80
CA ILE A 121 -2.98 11.32 -1.80
C ILE A 121 -1.55 11.41 -2.35
N GLN A 122 -1.39 11.35 -3.66
CA GLN A 122 -0.09 11.45 -4.32
C GLN A 122 0.43 12.89 -4.49
N ASP A 123 -0.44 13.90 -4.35
CA ASP A 123 -0.05 15.30 -4.52
C ASP A 123 1.01 15.73 -3.47
N PRO A 124 0.88 15.42 -2.18
CA PRO A 124 1.94 15.64 -1.23
C PRO A 124 3.06 14.61 -1.40
N ARG A 125 4.29 15.09 -1.55
CA ARG A 125 5.46 14.20 -1.73
C ARG A 125 5.65 13.26 -0.53
N GLY A 126 5.98 12.01 -0.82
CA GLY A 126 6.34 11.00 0.18
C GLY A 126 5.17 10.51 1.03
N SER A 127 3.93 10.62 0.55
CA SER A 127 2.73 10.19 1.29
C SER A 127 2.80 8.75 1.78
N PHE A 128 3.36 7.84 0.98
CA PHE A 128 3.53 6.43 1.34
C PHE A 128 4.92 6.08 1.85
N THR A 129 5.97 6.80 1.41
CA THR A 129 7.37 6.39 1.59
C THR A 129 8.08 7.08 2.75
N ALA A 130 7.59 8.23 3.21
CA ALA A 130 8.23 8.91 4.33
C ALA A 130 7.87 8.26 5.67
N ALA A 131 8.89 7.98 6.49
CA ALA A 131 8.73 7.38 7.83
C ALA A 131 8.24 8.45 8.82
N ARG A 132 6.93 8.69 8.83
CA ARG A 132 6.27 9.74 9.65
C ARG A 132 5.44 9.18 10.79
N GLN A 133 5.07 7.89 10.71
CA GLN A 133 4.19 7.26 11.68
C GLN A 133 5.02 6.60 12.78
N ARG A 134 4.70 6.94 14.01
CA ARG A 134 5.32 6.30 15.18
C ARG A 134 4.51 5.05 15.54
N ILE A 135 5.07 3.85 15.29
CA ILE A 135 4.42 2.57 15.59
C ILE A 135 5.42 1.65 16.28
N GLY A 136 5.05 1.08 17.42
CA GLY A 136 5.89 0.11 18.13
C GLY A 136 7.25 0.66 18.53
N GLY A 137 7.34 1.94 18.89
CA GLY A 137 8.58 2.61 19.25
C GLY A 137 9.47 2.99 18.05
N ARG A 138 9.01 2.81 16.80
CA ARG A 138 9.79 3.05 15.58
C ARG A 138 9.08 4.03 14.66
N ASP A 139 9.86 4.79 13.89
CA ASP A 139 9.31 5.62 12.81
C ASP A 139 9.23 4.74 11.56
N VAL A 140 8.02 4.67 10.99
CA VAL A 140 7.71 3.81 9.84
C VAL A 140 6.96 4.60 8.77
N SER A 141 7.09 4.18 7.52
CA SER A 141 6.25 4.66 6.43
C SER A 141 5.01 3.76 6.28
N LEU A 142 4.00 4.24 5.55
CA LEU A 142 2.85 3.41 5.16
C LEU A 142 3.31 2.22 4.29
N GLU A 143 4.35 2.44 3.48
CA GLU A 143 4.93 1.38 2.64
C GLU A 143 5.63 0.31 3.49
N ASP A 144 6.41 0.69 4.52
CA ASP A 144 7.02 -0.27 5.45
C ASP A 144 5.96 -1.09 6.17
N LEU A 145 4.88 -0.43 6.63
CA LEU A 145 3.78 -1.10 7.30
C LEU A 145 3.08 -2.11 6.37
N LYS A 146 2.75 -1.69 5.15
CA LYS A 146 2.11 -2.54 4.14
C LYS A 146 3.02 -3.66 3.67
N ASN A 147 4.20 -3.32 3.13
CA ASN A 147 5.07 -4.27 2.43
C ASN A 147 6.04 -4.98 3.38
N GLY A 148 6.47 -4.30 4.46
CA GLY A 148 7.39 -4.85 5.46
C GLY A 148 6.74 -5.84 6.42
N THR A 149 5.47 -5.64 6.76
CA THR A 149 4.78 -6.43 7.79
C THR A 149 3.47 -7.03 7.29
N LEU A 150 2.47 -6.21 6.94
CA LEU A 150 1.10 -6.69 6.72
C LEU A 150 1.00 -7.73 5.59
N ARG A 151 1.52 -7.45 4.42
CA ARG A 151 1.49 -8.40 3.29
C ARG A 151 2.26 -9.69 3.59
N LYS A 152 3.40 -9.58 4.26
CA LYS A 152 4.24 -10.76 4.57
C LYS A 152 3.60 -11.70 5.59
N GLU A 153 2.95 -11.13 6.61
CA GLU A 153 2.41 -11.92 7.72
C GLU A 153 0.97 -12.38 7.52
N PHE A 154 0.18 -11.62 6.75
CA PHE A 154 -1.27 -11.83 6.62
C PHE A 154 -1.73 -12.10 5.18
N GLY A 155 -0.82 -12.04 4.20
CA GLY A 155 -1.08 -12.49 2.83
C GLY A 155 -1.98 -11.58 2.00
N PHE A 156 -2.55 -12.16 0.95
CA PHE A 156 -3.26 -11.45 -0.12
C PHE A 156 -4.51 -10.69 0.33
N LEU A 157 -5.19 -11.13 1.39
CA LEU A 157 -6.38 -10.44 1.90
C LEU A 157 -6.09 -9.00 2.35
N MET A 158 -4.83 -8.69 2.64
CA MET A 158 -4.43 -7.32 2.99
C MET A 158 -4.68 -6.33 1.85
N HIS A 159 -4.68 -6.78 0.60
CA HIS A 159 -4.97 -5.91 -0.54
C HIS A 159 -6.41 -5.39 -0.58
N SER A 160 -7.34 -6.06 0.07
CA SER A 160 -8.74 -5.61 0.21
C SER A 160 -9.00 -4.78 1.47
N ALA A 161 -8.12 -4.88 2.48
CA ALA A 161 -8.28 -4.24 3.78
C ALA A 161 -7.52 -2.91 3.91
N LEU A 162 -6.46 -2.72 3.11
CA LEU A 162 -5.60 -1.53 3.15
C LEU A 162 -6.03 -0.51 2.10
N VAL A 163 -6.50 0.65 2.55
CA VAL A 163 -7.07 1.68 1.67
C VAL A 163 -6.15 2.90 1.59
N GLY A 164 -5.52 3.08 0.43
CA GLY A 164 -4.59 4.18 0.16
C GLY A 164 -5.26 5.47 -0.33
N ALA A 165 -6.47 5.76 0.12
CA ALA A 165 -7.24 7.00 -0.16
C ALA A 165 -7.45 7.33 -1.66
N ALA A 166 -7.31 6.38 -2.57
CA ALA A 166 -7.64 6.57 -3.99
C ALA A 166 -9.06 6.05 -4.30
N ARG A 167 -9.71 6.59 -5.34
CA ARG A 167 -11.04 6.15 -5.80
C ARG A 167 -11.06 4.69 -6.24
N SER A 168 -9.96 4.22 -6.84
CA SER A 168 -9.82 2.82 -7.26
C SER A 168 -9.30 1.89 -6.16
N CYS A 169 -9.11 2.38 -4.92
CA CYS A 169 -8.87 1.52 -3.77
C CYS A 169 -10.08 0.64 -3.45
N PRO A 170 -9.87 -0.49 -2.76
CA PRO A 170 -10.97 -1.20 -2.11
C PRO A 170 -11.81 -0.28 -1.22
N PRO A 171 -13.11 -0.57 -1.05
CA PRO A 171 -13.98 0.22 -0.19
C PRO A 171 -13.50 0.22 1.27
N LEU A 172 -13.29 1.40 1.85
CA LEU A 172 -12.94 1.50 3.27
C LEU A 172 -14.08 0.94 4.13
N ALA A 173 -13.74 0.14 5.13
CA ALA A 173 -14.72 -0.38 6.06
C ALA A 173 -15.29 0.73 6.96
N ARG A 174 -16.56 0.62 7.34
CA ARG A 174 -17.23 1.54 8.27
C ARG A 174 -17.08 1.15 9.74
N GLU A 175 -16.41 0.05 10.01
CA GLU A 175 -16.04 -0.40 11.35
C GLU A 175 -14.57 -0.79 11.40
N ALA A 176 -13.96 -0.73 12.54
CA ALA A 176 -12.60 -1.19 12.76
C ALA A 176 -12.49 -2.71 12.61
N TYR A 177 -11.35 -3.17 12.14
CA TYR A 177 -11.00 -4.59 12.21
C TYR A 177 -10.78 -5.00 13.67
N ARG A 178 -11.23 -6.20 14.04
CA ARG A 178 -11.18 -6.75 15.40
C ARG A 178 -10.49 -8.09 15.40
N ALA A 179 -9.75 -8.40 16.46
CA ALA A 179 -9.01 -9.65 16.59
C ALA A 179 -9.90 -10.90 16.43
N ASP A 180 -11.07 -10.89 17.08
CA ASP A 180 -12.03 -12.00 17.09
C ASP A 180 -12.72 -12.22 15.73
N ARG A 181 -12.69 -11.23 14.83
CA ARG A 181 -13.32 -11.28 13.51
C ARG A 181 -12.35 -10.96 12.36
N PHE A 182 -11.06 -10.91 12.63
CA PHE A 182 -10.07 -10.40 11.65
C PHE A 182 -10.14 -11.13 10.31
N VAL A 183 -10.14 -12.47 10.34
CA VAL A 183 -10.19 -13.29 9.12
C VAL A 183 -11.52 -13.09 8.37
N SER A 184 -12.65 -13.11 9.08
CA SER A 184 -13.97 -12.92 8.46
C SER A 184 -14.14 -11.51 7.91
N GLN A 185 -13.66 -10.47 8.60
CA GLN A 185 -13.72 -9.09 8.11
C GLN A 185 -12.84 -8.86 6.88
N THR A 186 -11.62 -9.42 6.84
CA THR A 186 -10.74 -9.30 5.66
C THR A 186 -11.28 -10.08 4.46
N SER A 187 -11.85 -11.27 4.68
CA SER A 187 -12.55 -12.05 3.65
C SER A 187 -13.78 -11.29 3.12
N TYR A 188 -14.57 -10.70 4.02
CA TYR A 188 -15.72 -9.87 3.62
C TYR A 188 -15.30 -8.60 2.85
N ALA A 189 -14.19 -7.98 3.23
CA ALA A 189 -13.64 -6.85 2.48
C ALA A 189 -13.29 -7.25 1.03
N MET A 190 -12.73 -8.45 0.82
CA MET A 190 -12.44 -8.96 -0.53
C MET A 190 -13.72 -9.21 -1.33
N LEU A 191 -14.74 -9.84 -0.73
CA LEU A 191 -16.06 -10.04 -1.36
C LEU A 191 -16.69 -8.70 -1.75
N ARG A 192 -16.72 -7.72 -0.83
CA ARG A 192 -17.25 -6.38 -1.10
C ARG A 192 -16.50 -5.67 -2.23
N TRP A 193 -15.18 -5.79 -2.27
CA TRP A 193 -14.37 -5.17 -3.30
C TRP A 193 -14.64 -5.76 -4.67
N LEU A 194 -14.65 -7.09 -4.80
CA LEU A 194 -14.93 -7.78 -6.06
C LEU A 194 -16.37 -7.61 -6.54
N ALA A 195 -17.32 -7.37 -5.63
CA ALA A 195 -18.72 -7.07 -5.99
C ALA A 195 -18.93 -5.63 -6.51
N ARG A 196 -17.92 -4.75 -6.44
CA ARG A 196 -18.00 -3.38 -6.96
C ARG A 196 -17.73 -3.34 -8.44
N ASP A 197 -18.81 -3.21 -9.25
CA ASP A 197 -18.73 -3.21 -10.72
C ASP A 197 -17.87 -2.05 -11.27
N ASP A 198 -17.88 -0.91 -10.62
CA ASP A 198 -17.03 0.22 -10.98
C ASP A 198 -15.52 -0.07 -10.76
N LEU A 199 -15.18 -0.98 -9.86
CA LEU A 199 -13.81 -1.39 -9.55
C LEU A 199 -13.42 -2.72 -10.21
N ASN A 200 -14.38 -3.65 -10.36
CA ASN A 200 -14.18 -4.99 -10.92
C ASN A 200 -15.43 -5.39 -11.70
N HIS A 201 -15.32 -5.45 -13.01
CA HIS A 201 -16.44 -5.75 -13.90
C HIS A 201 -16.31 -7.15 -14.49
N PHE A 202 -17.39 -7.94 -14.42
CA PHE A 202 -17.46 -9.30 -14.94
C PHE A 202 -18.55 -9.36 -16.02
N ASP A 203 -18.20 -9.81 -17.21
CA ASP A 203 -19.09 -9.94 -18.37
C ASP A 203 -19.07 -11.38 -18.91
N LEU A 204 -20.20 -12.09 -18.72
CA LEU A 204 -20.35 -13.46 -19.19
C LEU A 204 -20.49 -13.52 -20.73
N ALA A 205 -21.17 -12.54 -21.35
CA ALA A 205 -21.40 -12.51 -22.79
C ALA A 205 -20.11 -12.29 -23.55
N GLU A 206 -19.30 -11.31 -23.09
CA GLU A 206 -17.99 -11.01 -23.67
C GLU A 206 -16.88 -11.95 -23.17
N ARG A 207 -17.18 -12.88 -22.28
CA ARG A 207 -16.25 -13.81 -21.63
C ARG A 207 -15.03 -13.08 -21.06
N ARG A 208 -15.29 -12.00 -20.32
CA ARG A 208 -14.26 -11.08 -19.83
C ARG A 208 -14.47 -10.71 -18.37
N ALA A 209 -13.34 -10.59 -17.64
CA ALA A 209 -13.27 -10.03 -16.30
C ALA A 209 -12.28 -8.86 -16.31
N GLU A 210 -12.75 -7.63 -16.12
CA GLU A 210 -11.95 -6.41 -15.99
C GLU A 210 -11.80 -6.07 -14.51
N ILE A 211 -10.70 -6.49 -13.90
CA ILE A 211 -10.48 -6.36 -12.47
C ILE A 211 -9.51 -5.23 -12.13
N SER A 212 -9.41 -4.88 -10.84
CA SER A 212 -8.49 -3.86 -10.36
C SER A 212 -7.04 -4.20 -10.72
N PRO A 213 -6.22 -3.22 -11.16
CA PRO A 213 -4.81 -3.44 -11.44
C PRO A 213 -3.98 -3.79 -10.19
N ILE A 214 -4.53 -3.65 -8.98
CA ILE A 214 -3.89 -4.10 -7.73
C ILE A 214 -3.58 -5.61 -7.81
N PHE A 215 -4.45 -6.41 -8.44
CA PHE A 215 -4.20 -7.84 -8.67
C PHE A 215 -2.96 -8.11 -9.51
N ARG A 216 -2.70 -7.27 -10.52
CA ARG A 216 -1.50 -7.35 -11.35
C ARG A 216 -0.26 -6.84 -10.63
N TRP A 217 -0.36 -5.70 -9.93
CA TRP A 217 0.79 -5.10 -9.23
C TRP A 217 1.33 -5.97 -8.11
N HIS A 218 0.48 -6.82 -7.54
CA HIS A 218 0.81 -7.72 -6.45
C HIS A 218 0.55 -9.19 -6.82
N ALA A 219 0.71 -9.54 -8.09
CA ALA A 219 0.43 -10.89 -8.61
C ALA A 219 1.09 -11.98 -7.77
N GLU A 220 2.32 -11.77 -7.30
CA GLU A 220 3.06 -12.71 -6.47
C GLU A 220 2.32 -13.16 -5.19
N ASP A 221 1.48 -12.29 -4.61
CA ASP A 221 0.72 -12.64 -3.41
C ASP A 221 -0.49 -13.51 -3.73
N PHE A 222 -1.11 -13.31 -4.88
CA PHE A 222 -2.26 -14.09 -5.34
C PHE A 222 -1.84 -15.42 -5.94
N GLU A 223 -0.69 -15.49 -6.63
CA GLU A 223 -0.18 -16.73 -7.23
C GLU A 223 0.31 -17.76 -6.20
N LYS A 224 0.55 -17.35 -4.96
CA LYS A 224 0.83 -18.27 -3.84
C LYS A 224 -0.39 -19.06 -3.37
N GLU A 225 -1.60 -18.57 -3.70
CA GLU A 225 -2.85 -19.20 -3.29
C GLU A 225 -3.19 -20.41 -4.20
N LYS A 226 -3.98 -21.32 -3.68
CA LYS A 226 -4.42 -22.50 -4.45
C LYS A 226 -5.21 -22.08 -5.69
N GLY A 227 -4.70 -22.42 -6.86
CA GLY A 227 -5.27 -22.04 -8.16
C GLY A 227 -4.91 -20.61 -8.58
N GLY A 228 -3.94 -19.97 -7.93
CA GLY A 228 -3.46 -18.64 -8.24
C GLY A 228 -4.55 -17.57 -8.20
N LEU A 229 -4.42 -16.53 -9.01
CA LEU A 229 -5.42 -15.46 -9.11
C LEU A 229 -6.83 -16.01 -9.43
N ARG A 230 -6.96 -16.99 -10.34
CA ARG A 230 -8.26 -17.58 -10.69
C ARG A 230 -8.89 -18.32 -9.51
N GLY A 231 -8.08 -19.00 -8.68
CA GLY A 231 -8.52 -19.61 -7.44
C GLY A 231 -9.09 -18.59 -6.46
N VAL A 232 -8.42 -17.45 -6.29
CA VAL A 232 -8.93 -16.35 -5.46
C VAL A 232 -10.24 -15.78 -6.02
N LEU A 233 -10.31 -15.51 -7.32
CA LEU A 233 -11.51 -15.01 -7.96
C LEU A 233 -12.70 -15.99 -7.85
N SER A 234 -12.47 -17.32 -7.92
CA SER A 234 -13.52 -18.32 -7.78
C SER A 234 -14.15 -18.37 -6.38
N ILE A 235 -13.43 -17.86 -5.37
CA ILE A 235 -13.93 -17.81 -3.98
C ILE A 235 -14.63 -16.48 -3.70
N TYR A 236 -14.06 -15.36 -4.20
CA TYR A 236 -14.44 -14.01 -3.77
C TYR A 236 -15.22 -13.20 -4.79
N SER A 237 -15.31 -13.62 -6.07
CA SER A 237 -16.19 -12.96 -7.04
C SER A 237 -17.67 -13.15 -6.68
N PRO A 238 -18.59 -12.31 -7.18
CA PRO A 238 -20.01 -12.54 -7.02
C PRO A 238 -20.40 -13.93 -7.54
N ASP A 239 -21.33 -14.60 -6.89
CA ASP A 239 -21.65 -16.02 -7.08
C ASP A 239 -21.87 -16.41 -8.55
N ALA A 240 -22.55 -15.55 -9.31
CA ALA A 240 -22.82 -15.75 -10.74
C ALA A 240 -21.56 -15.90 -11.60
N PHE A 241 -20.40 -15.44 -11.12
CA PHE A 241 -19.16 -15.42 -11.89
C PHE A 241 -18.08 -16.41 -11.40
N ARG A 242 -18.29 -17.09 -10.27
CA ARG A 242 -17.28 -17.95 -9.63
C ARG A 242 -16.80 -19.11 -10.50
N SER A 243 -17.70 -19.79 -11.20
CA SER A 243 -17.32 -20.84 -12.15
C SER A 243 -16.68 -20.25 -13.41
N PHE A 244 -17.26 -19.16 -13.92
CA PHE A 244 -16.81 -18.51 -15.12
C PHE A 244 -15.34 -18.04 -15.06
N VAL A 245 -14.91 -17.45 -13.95
CA VAL A 245 -13.54 -16.94 -13.81
C VAL A 245 -12.46 -18.04 -13.81
N THR A 246 -12.84 -19.30 -13.60
CA THR A 246 -11.93 -20.45 -13.66
C THR A 246 -11.76 -21.03 -15.07
N GLU A 247 -12.66 -20.71 -15.98
CA GLU A 247 -12.61 -21.22 -17.34
C GLU A 247 -11.44 -20.59 -18.13
N GLU A 248 -10.73 -21.37 -18.93
CA GLU A 248 -9.65 -20.88 -19.80
C GLU A 248 -10.12 -19.80 -20.78
N THR A 249 -11.39 -19.92 -21.21
CA THR A 249 -12.03 -18.96 -22.13
C THR A 249 -12.31 -17.60 -21.50
N CYS A 250 -12.30 -17.47 -20.17
CA CYS A 250 -12.42 -16.18 -19.49
C CYS A 250 -11.13 -15.37 -19.64
N ARG A 251 -11.23 -14.24 -20.32
CA ARG A 251 -10.13 -13.29 -20.47
C ARG A 251 -10.09 -12.35 -19.28
N ILE A 252 -8.98 -12.35 -18.53
CA ILE A 252 -8.77 -11.42 -17.42
C ILE A 252 -8.03 -10.19 -17.95
N GLY A 253 -8.64 -9.02 -17.82
CA GLY A 253 -8.07 -7.70 -18.08
C GLY A 253 -8.01 -6.85 -16.81
N TYR A 254 -7.41 -5.67 -16.93
CA TYR A 254 -7.23 -4.77 -15.78
C TYR A 254 -7.77 -3.39 -16.10
N LYS A 255 -8.62 -2.85 -15.23
CA LYS A 255 -9.13 -1.49 -15.33
C LYS A 255 -8.03 -0.45 -15.21
N ALA A 256 -8.26 0.75 -15.70
CA ALA A 256 -7.43 1.91 -15.37
C ALA A 256 -7.60 2.26 -13.89
N TYR A 257 -6.49 2.67 -13.23
CA TYR A 257 -6.53 3.04 -11.81
C TYR A 257 -6.75 4.55 -11.65
N ASP A 258 -7.84 4.92 -11.00
CA ASP A 258 -8.14 6.30 -10.63
C ASP A 258 -7.48 6.66 -9.29
N TRP A 259 -6.44 7.48 -9.34
CA TRP A 259 -5.70 7.97 -8.18
C TRP A 259 -6.35 9.20 -7.53
N GLY A 260 -7.45 9.69 -8.06
CA GLY A 260 -8.23 10.75 -7.42
C GLY A 260 -8.65 10.36 -6.01
N LEU A 261 -8.75 11.35 -5.13
CA LEU A 261 -9.08 11.14 -3.72
C LEU A 261 -10.43 10.42 -3.59
N ASN A 262 -10.53 9.43 -2.72
CA ASN A 262 -11.77 8.71 -2.40
C ASN A 262 -12.75 9.56 -1.57
N ASP A 263 -12.94 10.80 -1.97
CA ASP A 263 -13.80 11.81 -1.35
C ASP A 263 -15.27 11.60 -1.75
N GLN A 264 -16.23 11.76 -0.81
CA GLN A 264 -17.66 11.70 -1.08
C GLN A 264 -18.11 12.83 -1.99
N GLY A 265 -17.46 13.99 -1.93
CA GLY A 265 -17.71 15.15 -2.77
C GLY A 265 -17.14 15.03 -4.18
N ALA A 266 -16.94 16.18 -4.81
CA ALA A 266 -16.41 16.25 -6.18
C ALA A 266 -14.87 16.17 -6.24
N ARG A 267 -14.18 16.33 -5.10
CA ARG A 267 -12.73 16.38 -5.05
C ARG A 267 -12.07 15.10 -5.57
N GLY A 268 -11.01 15.25 -6.32
CA GLY A 268 -10.32 14.13 -6.96
C GLY A 268 -11.06 13.49 -8.14
N ARG A 269 -12.29 13.94 -8.46
CA ARG A 269 -12.99 13.44 -9.66
C ARG A 269 -12.29 13.96 -10.92
N GLY A 270 -11.96 13.02 -11.82
CA GLY A 270 -11.24 13.34 -13.05
C GLY A 270 -9.75 13.69 -12.83
N TYR A 271 -9.19 13.34 -11.68
CA TYR A 271 -7.77 13.51 -11.39
C TYR A 271 -6.90 12.92 -12.49
N ARG A 272 -5.98 13.73 -13.01
CA ARG A 272 -5.02 13.29 -14.01
C ARG A 272 -3.62 13.31 -13.42
N ARG A 273 -3.05 12.14 -13.24
CA ARG A 273 -1.63 12.02 -12.86
C ARG A 273 -0.75 12.87 -13.79
N SER A 274 0.29 13.46 -13.21
CA SER A 274 1.29 14.17 -14.00
C SER A 274 1.90 13.25 -15.06
N LEU A 275 2.39 13.83 -16.17
CA LEU A 275 3.04 13.09 -17.26
C LEU A 275 4.18 12.21 -16.73
N TRP A 276 4.92 12.68 -15.73
CA TRP A 276 6.05 11.97 -15.12
C TRP A 276 5.62 10.64 -14.45
N TYR A 277 4.54 10.64 -13.68
CA TYR A 277 4.00 9.41 -13.07
C TYR A 277 3.47 8.44 -14.12
N ARG A 278 2.81 8.95 -15.17
CA ARG A 278 2.33 8.11 -16.28
C ARG A 278 3.46 7.44 -17.06
N MET A 279 4.60 8.15 -17.22
CA MET A 279 5.80 7.57 -17.82
C MET A 279 6.40 6.47 -16.97
N LYS A 280 6.52 6.67 -15.65
CA LYS A 280 7.01 5.63 -14.73
C LYS A 280 6.15 4.35 -14.76
N GLU A 281 4.83 4.48 -14.71
CA GLU A 281 3.92 3.33 -14.85
C GLU A 281 4.13 2.55 -16.15
N ARG A 282 4.38 3.27 -17.27
CA ARG A 282 4.65 2.61 -18.57
C ARG A 282 6.00 1.91 -18.61
N LEU A 283 6.98 2.44 -17.89
CA LEU A 283 8.35 1.91 -17.84
C LEU A 283 8.54 0.85 -16.74
N GLY A 284 7.53 0.64 -15.88
CA GLY A 284 7.63 -0.33 -14.78
C GLY A 284 8.61 0.08 -13.67
N ILE A 285 8.88 1.39 -13.52
CA ILE A 285 9.84 1.95 -12.55
C ILE A 285 9.15 2.91 -11.55
#